data_b3e5823ea880a19f39ef1c47bfbab4c3
#
_entry.id   b3e5823ea880a19f39ef1c47bfbab4c3
#
_cell.length_a   1.000
_cell.length_b   1.000
_cell.length_c   1.000
_cell.angle_alpha   90.00
_cell.angle_beta   90.00
_cell.angle_gamma   90.00
#
_symmetry.space_group_name_H-M   'P 1'
#
loop_
_entity.id
_entity.type
_entity.pdbx_description
1 polymer ?
#
loop_
_entity_poly.entity_id
_entity_poly.type
_entity_poly.pdbx_seq_one_letter_code
_entity_poly.pdbx_strand_id
1 'polypeptide(L)'
;QLTGSDKIRARRMRQDFYEFDPTHKLIIAANHKPIIKGNDEGIWRRVLRLHWSRAIEKKDPTFLDKLKAEAPGILRKLVAGCLRWQEDGLQPPPAVQMATAEYREEMDVLAEFIEECCDVAPEHMVQKKALYLAYTDWCEGFRQRPTGYNLFCRQLSERGYISQPRYVRVGPTKKSTR
;
A
#
# COMPACT_ATOMS: atom_id res chain seq x y z
N GLN A 1 -6.75 7.91 -8.50
CA GLN A 1 -8.05 8.34 -9.10
C GLN A 1 -9.04 7.16 -9.25
N LEU A 2 -8.62 5.98 -9.76
CA LEU A 2 -9.53 4.85 -10.05
C LEU A 2 -10.36 4.35 -8.84
N THR A 3 -9.87 4.53 -7.62
CA THR A 3 -10.54 4.09 -6.38
C THR A 3 -11.05 5.25 -5.53
N GLY A 4 -10.98 6.48 -6.06
CA GLY A 4 -11.51 7.69 -5.41
C GLY A 4 -12.99 7.90 -5.72
N SER A 5 -13.59 8.88 -5.05
CA SER A 5 -14.96 9.34 -5.33
C SER A 5 -14.99 10.42 -6.40
N ASP A 6 -13.83 10.84 -6.92
CA ASP A 6 -13.73 11.90 -7.92
C ASP A 6 -14.14 11.40 -9.30
N LYS A 7 -14.76 12.26 -10.08
CA LYS A 7 -15.10 11.97 -11.47
C LYS A 7 -13.86 11.62 -12.28
N ILE A 8 -13.97 10.57 -13.06
CA ILE A 8 -12.90 10.12 -13.96
C ILE A 8 -13.15 10.72 -15.32
N ARG A 9 -12.14 11.44 -15.82
CA ARG A 9 -12.14 11.97 -17.18
C ARG A 9 -11.41 11.01 -18.11
N ALA A 10 -12.11 10.51 -19.11
CA ALA A 10 -11.59 9.59 -20.11
C ALA A 10 -11.97 10.02 -21.52
N ARG A 11 -11.31 9.47 -22.52
CA ARG A 11 -11.73 9.62 -23.92
C ARG A 11 -11.48 8.34 -24.69
N ARG A 12 -12.32 8.02 -25.62
CA ARG A 12 -12.03 7.02 -26.64
C ARG A 12 -11.13 7.61 -27.72
N MET A 13 -10.40 6.76 -28.44
CA MET A 13 -9.55 7.20 -29.53
C MET A 13 -10.38 8.00 -30.55
N ARG A 14 -9.92 9.20 -30.93
CA ARG A 14 -10.56 10.12 -31.86
C ARG A 14 -11.96 10.62 -31.46
N GLN A 15 -12.29 10.63 -30.16
CA GLN A 15 -13.53 11.18 -29.62
C GLN A 15 -13.22 12.23 -28.54
N ASP A 16 -14.24 13.03 -28.19
CA ASP A 16 -14.15 14.02 -27.14
C ASP A 16 -14.03 13.38 -25.75
N PHE A 17 -13.57 14.17 -24.80
CA PHE A 17 -13.52 13.76 -23.39
C PHE A 17 -14.91 13.64 -22.80
N TYR A 18 -15.13 12.61 -22.02
CA TYR A 18 -16.33 12.45 -21.19
C TYR A 18 -15.92 12.18 -19.74
N GLU A 19 -16.78 12.56 -18.82
CA GLU A 19 -16.60 12.35 -17.38
C GLU A 19 -17.68 11.39 -16.87
N PHE A 20 -17.27 10.54 -15.93
CA PHE A 20 -18.19 9.61 -15.29
C PHE A 20 -17.82 9.38 -13.83
N ASP A 21 -18.81 9.05 -13.01
CA ASP A 21 -18.62 8.66 -11.63
C ASP A 21 -18.14 7.19 -11.57
N PRO A 22 -17.07 6.88 -10.84
CA PRO A 22 -16.56 5.52 -10.74
C PRO A 22 -17.52 4.64 -9.92
N THR A 23 -18.14 3.67 -10.56
CA THR A 23 -19.04 2.69 -9.93
C THR A 23 -18.38 1.32 -9.73
N HIS A 24 -17.17 1.14 -10.25
CA HIS A 24 -16.43 -0.11 -10.21
C HIS A 24 -15.68 -0.32 -8.89
N LYS A 25 -15.39 -1.57 -8.57
CA LYS A 25 -14.43 -1.99 -7.55
C LYS A 25 -13.28 -2.71 -8.24
N LEU A 26 -12.05 -2.45 -7.79
CA LEU A 26 -10.87 -3.05 -8.38
C LEU A 26 -10.45 -4.27 -7.57
N ILE A 27 -10.38 -5.43 -8.22
CA ILE A 27 -9.85 -6.67 -7.63
C ILE A 27 -8.62 -7.06 -8.44
N ILE A 28 -7.48 -7.22 -7.77
CA ILE A 28 -6.22 -7.60 -8.39
C ILE A 28 -5.82 -8.98 -7.85
N ALA A 29 -5.74 -9.96 -8.74
CA ALA A 29 -5.16 -11.28 -8.43
C ALA A 29 -3.71 -11.30 -8.90
N ALA A 30 -2.77 -11.54 -7.99
CA ALA A 30 -1.35 -11.54 -8.28
C ALA A 30 -0.61 -12.56 -7.41
N ASN A 31 0.46 -13.16 -7.95
CA ASN A 31 1.33 -14.06 -7.21
C ASN A 31 2.31 -13.31 -6.29
N HIS A 32 2.62 -12.08 -6.64
CA HIS A 32 3.50 -11.21 -5.86
C HIS A 32 2.76 -9.96 -5.43
N LYS A 33 3.10 -9.43 -4.26
CA LYS A 33 2.53 -8.18 -3.76
C LYS A 33 2.93 -7.02 -4.67
N PRO A 34 1.99 -6.22 -5.18
CA PRO A 34 2.32 -4.99 -5.89
C PRO A 34 3.11 -4.04 -5.00
N ILE A 35 4.11 -3.37 -5.55
CA ILE A 35 4.88 -2.36 -4.80
C ILE A 35 4.04 -1.09 -4.68
N ILE A 36 3.63 -0.75 -3.46
CA ILE A 36 2.92 0.49 -3.14
C ILE A 36 3.96 1.47 -2.59
N LYS A 37 4.22 2.53 -3.36
CA LYS A 37 5.19 3.55 -2.96
C LYS A 37 4.52 4.58 -2.06
N GLY A 38 4.99 4.67 -0.83
CA GLY A 38 4.53 5.63 0.15
C GLY A 38 3.58 5.04 1.20
N ASN A 39 3.57 5.68 2.37
CA ASN A 39 2.75 5.28 3.51
C ASN A 39 1.51 6.18 3.67
N ASP A 40 1.01 6.75 2.55
CA ASP A 40 -0.15 7.61 2.54
C ASP A 40 -1.40 6.84 3.00
N GLU A 41 -2.01 7.32 4.07
CA GLU A 41 -3.26 6.81 4.63
C GLU A 41 -4.38 6.75 3.58
N GLY A 42 -4.38 7.69 2.63
CA GLY A 42 -5.35 7.75 1.53
C GLY A 42 -5.33 6.50 0.63
N ILE A 43 -4.18 5.85 0.45
CA ILE A 43 -4.05 4.60 -0.29
C ILE A 43 -4.40 3.42 0.61
N TRP A 44 -3.79 3.33 1.80
CA TRP A 44 -3.87 2.15 2.66
C TRP A 44 -5.27 1.87 3.19
N ARG A 45 -6.08 2.89 3.45
CA ARG A 45 -7.51 2.72 3.82
C ARG A 45 -8.38 2.08 2.71
N ARG A 46 -7.86 1.99 1.47
CA ARG A 46 -8.55 1.44 0.30
C ARG A 46 -8.01 0.09 -0.13
N VAL A 47 -6.88 -0.34 0.42
CA VAL A 47 -6.24 -1.62 0.12
C VAL A 47 -6.69 -2.64 1.14
N LEU A 48 -7.22 -3.75 0.67
CA LEU A 48 -7.57 -4.91 1.49
C LEU A 48 -6.86 -6.12 0.91
N ARG A 49 -5.90 -6.68 1.65
CA ARG A 49 -5.16 -7.86 1.24
C ARG A 49 -5.89 -9.12 1.65
N LEU A 50 -6.43 -9.85 0.68
CA LEU A 50 -6.94 -11.20 0.87
C LEU A 50 -5.80 -12.19 0.68
N HIS A 51 -5.26 -12.72 1.77
CA HIS A 51 -4.15 -13.66 1.71
C HIS A 51 -4.67 -15.09 1.48
N TRP A 52 -4.21 -15.71 0.40
CA TRP A 52 -4.50 -17.11 0.07
C TRP A 52 -3.28 -17.96 0.39
N SER A 53 -3.29 -18.60 1.55
CA SER A 53 -2.16 -19.41 2.04
C SER A 53 -2.24 -20.89 1.63
N ARG A 54 -3.39 -21.33 1.12
CA ARG A 54 -3.61 -22.75 0.82
C ARG A 54 -3.18 -23.08 -0.61
N ALA A 55 -2.18 -23.94 -0.75
CA ALA A 55 -1.82 -24.52 -2.02
C ALA A 55 -2.83 -25.60 -2.44
N ILE A 56 -3.20 -25.63 -3.72
CA ILE A 56 -4.03 -26.67 -4.30
C ILE A 56 -3.10 -27.76 -4.83
N GLU A 57 -2.99 -28.86 -4.09
CA GLU A 57 -2.12 -29.99 -4.45
C GLU A 57 -2.62 -30.73 -5.70
N LYS A 58 -3.93 -30.90 -5.83
CA LYS A 58 -4.55 -31.61 -6.95
C LYS A 58 -5.52 -30.71 -7.70
N LYS A 59 -5.20 -30.41 -8.95
CA LYS A 59 -6.09 -29.65 -9.84
C LYS A 59 -7.30 -30.50 -10.21
N ASP A 60 -8.49 -29.90 -10.06
CA ASP A 60 -9.76 -30.49 -10.52
C ASP A 60 -10.11 -29.91 -11.89
N PRO A 61 -10.01 -30.68 -12.98
CA PRO A 61 -10.34 -30.18 -14.32
C PRO A 61 -11.83 -29.84 -14.51
N THR A 62 -12.70 -30.37 -13.65
CA THR A 62 -14.17 -30.15 -13.69
C THR A 62 -14.61 -29.04 -12.73
N PHE A 63 -13.68 -28.35 -12.06
CA PHE A 63 -13.98 -27.36 -11.03
C PHE A 63 -14.89 -26.24 -11.54
N LEU A 64 -14.65 -25.74 -12.75
CA LEU A 64 -15.49 -24.69 -13.35
C LEU A 64 -16.93 -25.13 -13.58
N ASP A 65 -17.14 -26.37 -14.00
CA ASP A 65 -18.48 -26.90 -14.25
C ASP A 65 -19.22 -27.15 -12.92
N LYS A 66 -18.54 -27.57 -11.89
CA LYS A 66 -19.07 -27.64 -10.54
C LYS A 66 -19.50 -26.27 -10.03
N LEU A 67 -18.68 -25.23 -10.20
CA LEU A 67 -19.03 -23.86 -9.84
C LEU A 67 -20.27 -23.35 -10.61
N LYS A 68 -20.36 -23.66 -11.89
CA LYS A 68 -21.56 -23.29 -12.69
C LYS A 68 -22.81 -23.98 -12.17
N ALA A 69 -22.73 -25.25 -11.78
CA ALA A 69 -23.85 -25.98 -11.19
C ALA A 69 -24.30 -25.39 -9.85
N GLU A 70 -23.35 -24.83 -9.09
CA GLU A 70 -23.62 -24.16 -7.80
C GLU A 70 -23.98 -22.66 -7.94
N ALA A 71 -24.01 -22.12 -9.15
CA ALA A 71 -24.21 -20.68 -9.39
C ALA A 71 -25.40 -20.05 -8.63
N PRO A 72 -26.59 -20.69 -8.49
CA PRO A 72 -27.67 -20.13 -7.69
C PRO A 72 -27.33 -19.97 -6.21
N GLY A 73 -26.59 -20.94 -5.64
CA GLY A 73 -26.12 -20.88 -4.25
C GLY A 73 -25.07 -19.80 -4.04
N ILE A 74 -24.16 -19.64 -4.99
CA ILE A 74 -23.14 -18.58 -5.00
C ILE A 74 -23.82 -17.21 -5.06
N LEU A 75 -24.77 -17.03 -5.99
CA LEU A 75 -25.52 -15.78 -6.10
C LEU A 75 -26.26 -15.43 -4.81
N ARG A 76 -26.92 -16.40 -4.17
CA ARG A 76 -27.57 -16.19 -2.86
C ARG A 76 -26.61 -15.66 -1.81
N LYS A 77 -25.39 -16.21 -1.74
CA LYS A 77 -24.33 -15.72 -0.81
C LYS A 77 -23.91 -14.29 -1.13
N LEU A 78 -23.75 -13.96 -2.41
CA LEU A 78 -23.39 -12.61 -2.85
C LEU A 78 -24.48 -11.59 -2.48
N VAL A 79 -25.74 -11.91 -2.73
CA VAL A 79 -26.89 -11.06 -2.37
C VAL A 79 -26.94 -10.87 -0.85
N ALA A 80 -26.85 -11.94 -0.06
CA ALA A 80 -26.83 -11.84 1.39
C ALA A 80 -25.66 -11.02 1.94
N GLY A 81 -24.48 -11.13 1.30
CA GLY A 81 -23.32 -10.30 1.62
C GLY A 81 -23.54 -8.82 1.26
N CYS A 82 -24.19 -8.55 0.14
CA CYS A 82 -24.53 -7.19 -0.28
C CYS A 82 -25.52 -6.52 0.69
N LEU A 83 -26.54 -7.23 1.13
CA LEU A 83 -27.51 -6.71 2.13
C LEU A 83 -26.83 -6.37 3.44
N ARG A 84 -25.99 -7.27 3.96
CA ARG A 84 -25.21 -6.99 5.18
C ARG A 84 -24.28 -5.79 5.02
N TRP A 85 -23.62 -5.68 3.87
CA TRP A 85 -22.77 -4.53 3.59
C TRP A 85 -23.56 -3.20 3.56
N GLN A 86 -24.80 -3.22 3.10
CA GLN A 86 -25.67 -2.03 3.12
C GLN A 86 -26.11 -1.63 4.53
N GLU A 87 -26.28 -2.60 5.42
CA GLU A 87 -26.65 -2.39 6.83
C GLU A 87 -25.46 -1.98 7.69
N ASP A 88 -24.37 -2.75 7.65
CA ASP A 88 -23.25 -2.67 8.58
C ASP A 88 -22.03 -1.95 8.01
N GLY A 89 -22.02 -1.65 6.70
CA GLY A 89 -20.82 -1.20 5.97
C GLY A 89 -19.83 -2.34 5.72
N LEU A 90 -18.68 -2.00 5.15
CA LEU A 90 -17.62 -2.96 4.89
C LEU A 90 -16.83 -3.20 6.18
N GLN A 91 -16.95 -4.39 6.74
CA GLN A 91 -16.23 -4.82 7.94
C GLN A 91 -15.22 -5.93 7.57
N PRO A 92 -13.96 -5.59 7.27
CA PRO A 92 -12.97 -6.60 6.93
C PRO A 92 -12.69 -7.48 8.16
N PRO A 93 -12.64 -8.81 7.98
CA PRO A 93 -12.28 -9.74 9.05
C PRO A 93 -10.88 -9.45 9.63
N PRO A 94 -10.59 -9.81 10.89
CA PRO A 94 -9.28 -9.61 11.52
C PRO A 94 -8.11 -10.15 10.69
N ALA A 95 -8.26 -11.30 10.05
CA ALA A 95 -7.23 -11.88 9.17
C ALA A 95 -6.89 -10.97 7.97
N VAL A 96 -7.88 -10.27 7.41
CA VAL A 96 -7.65 -9.32 6.31
C VAL A 96 -7.00 -8.05 6.82
N GLN A 97 -7.41 -7.58 8.01
CA GLN A 97 -6.81 -6.41 8.65
C GLN A 97 -5.34 -6.65 8.97
N MET A 98 -5.02 -7.78 9.61
CA MET A 98 -3.64 -8.19 9.92
C MET A 98 -2.79 -8.32 8.65
N ALA A 99 -3.27 -9.05 7.65
CA ALA A 99 -2.54 -9.21 6.39
C ALA A 99 -2.31 -7.87 5.66
N THR A 100 -3.24 -6.92 5.79
CA THR A 100 -3.10 -5.60 5.20
C THR A 100 -2.08 -4.74 5.98
N ALA A 101 -2.08 -4.83 7.31
CA ALA A 101 -1.11 -4.15 8.16
C ALA A 101 0.32 -4.67 7.89
N GLU A 102 0.53 -5.98 7.89
CA GLU A 102 1.81 -6.59 7.50
C GLU A 102 2.30 -6.13 6.13
N TYR A 103 1.38 -6.05 5.16
CA TYR A 103 1.73 -5.58 3.82
C TYR A 103 2.15 -4.11 3.81
N ARG A 104 1.50 -3.28 4.62
CA ARG A 104 1.85 -1.87 4.79
C ARG A 104 3.24 -1.71 5.41
N GLU A 105 3.54 -2.47 6.45
CA GLU A 105 4.84 -2.49 7.12
C GLU A 105 5.95 -2.91 6.16
N GLU A 106 5.78 -3.99 5.41
CA GLU A 106 6.73 -4.45 4.40
C GLU A 106 7.00 -3.41 3.28
N MET A 107 6.05 -2.53 3.01
CA MET A 107 6.21 -1.48 1.98
C MET A 107 6.84 -0.20 2.55
N ASP A 108 7.04 -0.13 3.85
CA ASP A 108 7.56 1.07 4.53
C ASP A 108 9.08 1.04 4.75
N VAL A 109 9.82 0.99 3.65
CA VAL A 109 11.29 0.99 3.61
C VAL A 109 11.90 2.17 4.37
N LEU A 110 11.21 3.31 4.44
CA LEU A 110 11.71 4.47 5.15
C LEU A 110 11.60 4.32 6.68
N ALA A 111 10.57 3.63 7.18
CA ALA A 111 10.46 3.34 8.61
C ALA A 111 11.61 2.42 9.06
N GLU A 112 11.87 1.36 8.31
CA GLU A 112 12.97 0.43 8.55
C GLU A 112 14.34 1.14 8.60
N PHE A 113 14.60 2.01 7.61
CA PHE A 113 15.82 2.85 7.63
C PHE A 113 15.91 3.74 8.87
N ILE A 114 14.81 4.39 9.26
CA ILE A 114 14.81 5.28 10.44
C ILE A 114 15.08 4.48 11.72
N GLU A 115 14.46 3.31 11.86
CA GLU A 115 14.63 2.46 13.04
C GLU A 115 16.06 1.91 13.15
N GLU A 116 16.65 1.47 12.04
CA GLU A 116 17.98 0.87 12.04
C GLU A 116 19.12 1.88 12.06
N CYS A 117 18.96 3.02 11.37
CA CYS A 117 20.07 3.94 11.07
C CYS A 117 19.96 5.29 11.76
N CYS A 118 18.81 5.64 12.35
CA CYS A 118 18.60 6.95 12.94
C CYS A 118 18.35 6.85 14.44
N ASP A 119 18.96 7.77 15.17
CA ASP A 119 18.64 8.02 16.58
C ASP A 119 17.71 9.23 16.65
N VAL A 120 16.45 8.99 17.00
CA VAL A 120 15.39 10.00 16.94
C VAL A 120 15.17 10.64 18.30
N ALA A 121 15.56 11.92 18.44
CA ALA A 121 15.32 12.71 19.63
C ALA A 121 14.92 14.16 19.26
N PRO A 122 14.15 14.86 20.12
CA PRO A 122 13.66 16.21 19.82
C PRO A 122 14.75 17.24 19.53
N GLU A 123 15.91 17.07 20.13
CA GLU A 123 17.10 17.95 20.01
C GLU A 123 17.99 17.61 18.82
N HIS A 124 17.83 16.43 18.24
CA HIS A 124 18.70 15.98 17.17
C HIS A 124 18.29 16.56 15.82
N MET A 125 19.28 17.02 15.07
CA MET A 125 19.08 17.59 13.73
C MET A 125 20.13 17.06 12.76
N VAL A 126 19.68 16.77 11.54
CA VAL A 126 20.55 16.34 10.45
C VAL A 126 20.23 17.11 9.18
N GLN A 127 21.25 17.35 8.35
CA GLN A 127 21.05 17.98 7.05
C GLN A 127 20.28 17.03 6.12
N LYS A 128 19.20 17.53 5.48
CA LYS A 128 18.34 16.72 4.59
C LYS A 128 19.10 15.93 3.54
N LYS A 129 20.09 16.56 2.91
CA LYS A 129 20.89 15.91 1.87
C LYS A 129 21.76 14.78 2.43
N ALA A 130 22.34 14.98 3.61
CA ALA A 130 23.14 13.95 4.28
C ALA A 130 22.27 12.74 4.69
N LEU A 131 21.08 13.00 5.24
CA LEU A 131 20.13 11.94 5.58
C LEU A 131 19.67 11.16 4.33
N TYR A 132 19.43 11.86 3.22
CA TYR A 132 19.04 11.20 1.97
C TYR A 132 20.17 10.35 1.39
N LEU A 133 21.42 10.81 1.45
CA LEU A 133 22.56 10.00 1.03
C LEU A 133 22.71 8.74 1.89
N ALA A 134 22.60 8.87 3.22
CA ALA A 134 22.63 7.71 4.11
C ALA A 134 21.48 6.72 3.81
N TYR A 135 20.28 7.23 3.48
CA TYR A 135 19.16 6.41 3.06
C TYR A 135 19.43 5.68 1.74
N THR A 136 20.03 6.35 0.76
CA THR A 136 20.35 5.71 -0.53
C THR A 136 21.41 4.64 -0.37
N ASP A 137 22.46 4.90 0.39
CA ASP A 137 23.53 3.94 0.69
C ASP A 137 22.99 2.71 1.45
N TRP A 138 22.08 2.93 2.41
CA TRP A 138 21.41 1.85 3.12
C TRP A 138 20.55 1.01 2.17
N CYS A 139 19.72 1.63 1.31
CA CYS A 139 18.92 0.93 0.31
C CYS A 139 19.80 0.08 -0.64
N GLU A 140 20.94 0.59 -1.08
CA GLU A 140 21.88 -0.16 -1.92
C GLU A 140 22.42 -1.40 -1.22
N GLY A 141 22.75 -1.27 0.08
CA GLY A 141 23.19 -2.37 0.92
C GLY A 141 22.19 -3.52 1.00
N PHE A 142 20.91 -3.21 1.03
CA PHE A 142 19.80 -4.17 1.07
C PHE A 142 19.22 -4.51 -0.31
N ARG A 143 19.84 -4.05 -1.40
CA ARG A 143 19.35 -4.21 -2.78
C ARG A 143 17.93 -3.68 -3.00
N GLN A 144 17.54 -2.70 -2.20
CA GLN A 144 16.25 -2.01 -2.32
C GLN A 144 16.40 -0.78 -3.23
N ARG A 145 15.34 -0.41 -3.91
CA ARG A 145 15.35 0.78 -4.76
C ARG A 145 14.94 2.01 -3.97
N PRO A 146 15.82 3.00 -3.76
CA PRO A 146 15.49 4.19 -3.00
C PRO A 146 14.36 5.00 -3.66
N THR A 147 13.57 5.68 -2.86
CA THR A 147 12.60 6.66 -3.35
C THR A 147 13.33 7.95 -3.76
N GLY A 148 12.74 8.70 -4.70
CA GLY A 148 13.34 9.97 -5.10
C GLY A 148 13.31 11.00 -3.97
N TYR A 149 14.28 11.93 -3.97
CA TYR A 149 14.52 12.93 -2.92
C TYR A 149 13.26 13.70 -2.49
N ASN A 150 12.44 14.16 -3.44
CA ASN A 150 11.23 14.92 -3.13
C ASN A 150 10.20 14.06 -2.38
N LEU A 151 10.03 12.80 -2.78
CA LEU A 151 9.14 11.86 -2.10
C LEU A 151 9.66 11.51 -0.71
N PHE A 152 10.96 11.27 -0.56
CA PHE A 152 11.62 11.06 0.72
C PHE A 152 11.36 12.22 1.70
N CYS A 153 11.58 13.47 1.28
CA CYS A 153 11.32 14.64 2.11
C CYS A 153 9.84 14.76 2.50
N ARG A 154 8.92 14.47 1.58
CA ARG A 154 7.49 14.47 1.87
C ARG A 154 7.12 13.40 2.90
N GLN A 155 7.60 12.17 2.74
CA GLN A 155 7.35 11.08 3.68
C GLN A 155 7.87 11.38 5.09
N LEU A 156 9.01 12.05 5.22
CA LEU A 156 9.50 12.52 6.51
C LEU A 156 8.55 13.55 7.13
N SER A 157 8.06 14.51 6.34
CA SER A 157 7.12 15.52 6.83
C SER A 157 5.78 14.91 7.26
N GLU A 158 5.26 13.92 6.52
CA GLU A 158 4.05 13.16 6.84
C GLU A 158 4.18 12.38 8.17
N ARG A 159 5.41 12.02 8.55
CA ARG A 159 5.73 11.38 9.85
C ARG A 159 5.97 12.37 10.99
N GLY A 160 5.76 13.66 10.73
CA GLY A 160 5.92 14.71 11.75
C GLY A 160 7.35 15.20 11.97
N TYR A 161 8.31 14.79 11.13
CA TYR A 161 9.65 15.37 11.18
C TYR A 161 9.63 16.81 10.64
N ILE A 162 9.93 17.77 11.54
CA ILE A 162 9.86 19.20 11.22
C ILE A 162 11.07 19.59 10.37
N SER A 163 10.81 20.16 9.21
CA SER A 163 11.85 20.66 8.32
C SER A 163 12.10 22.15 8.57
N GLN A 164 13.32 22.52 8.92
CA GLN A 164 13.82 23.89 8.86
C GLN A 164 14.65 24.10 7.58
N PRO A 165 14.91 25.34 7.08
CA PRO A 165 15.42 25.59 5.73
C PRO A 165 16.66 24.81 5.28
N ARG A 166 17.44 24.23 6.19
CA ARG A 166 18.62 23.40 5.88
C ARG A 166 18.68 22.05 6.60
N TYR A 167 17.81 21.78 7.58
CA TYR A 167 17.93 20.63 8.46
C TYR A 167 16.59 19.91 8.66
N VAL A 168 16.65 18.61 8.94
CA VAL A 168 15.54 17.82 9.48
C VAL A 168 15.90 17.42 10.89
N ARG A 169 14.98 17.52 11.85
CA ARG A 169 15.18 16.97 13.20
C ARG A 169 15.11 15.44 13.13
N VAL A 170 16.27 14.82 13.10
CA VAL A 170 16.49 13.37 13.18
C VAL A 170 17.82 13.22 13.90
N GLY A 171 17.95 12.28 14.79
CA GLY A 171 19.20 12.06 15.53
C GLY A 171 20.38 11.67 14.64
N PRO A 172 21.58 11.61 15.22
CA PRO A 172 22.78 11.22 14.48
C PRO A 172 22.59 9.81 13.91
N THR A 173 22.90 9.67 12.64
CA THR A 173 22.99 8.36 12.00
C THR A 173 23.97 7.50 12.77
N LYS A 174 23.54 6.38 13.32
CA LYS A 174 24.45 5.35 13.85
C LYS A 174 25.37 4.97 12.69
N LYS A 175 26.66 5.30 12.79
CA LYS A 175 27.65 4.76 11.86
C LYS A 175 27.59 3.24 11.99
N SER A 176 27.23 2.56 10.92
CA SER A 176 27.41 1.11 10.82
C SER A 176 28.89 0.82 10.99
N THR A 177 29.29 0.46 12.19
CA THR A 177 30.59 -0.19 12.43
C THR A 177 30.47 -1.61 11.91
N ARG A 178 31.07 -1.86 10.76
CA ARG A 178 31.46 -3.21 10.36
C ARG A 178 32.69 -3.62 11.10
#